data_46ba0c73990db594097b8423c4ca5bce
#
_entry.id   46ba0c73990db594097b8423c4ca5bce
#
_cell.length_a   1.000
_cell.length_b   1.000
_cell.length_c   1.000
_cell.angle_alpha   90.00
_cell.angle_beta   90.00
_cell.angle_gamma   90.00
#
_symmetry.space_group_name_H-M   'P 1'
#
loop_
_entity.id
_entity.type
_entity.pdbx_description
1 polymer ?
#
loop_
_entity_poly.entity_id
_entity_poly.type
_entity_poly.pdbx_seq_one_letter_code
_entity_poly.pdbx_strand_id
1 'polypeptide(L)'
;MIIKAYCKINIGLRIVRKRPDGYHELQTVMYPVRELYDVVSVEVMEGVGVEFVGRGIVVDCPEDKNLCVRAARLMQELYGVGGVRIELDKRVPFGAGLGGGSSDATAVIVAINEIYSLGLERSTLAELAAMLGSDTPFFVYDDAQYCTGRGEIMEPTEVDLHGLWLVVVKPDEGVSTAEAYSGVKPCVPSDDLRELLREGVDSWQGSVTNDFEGHILAAHPQIAELKAALLANDAVYASMSGSGSAVFGLFKSRPELRFSDDVFVHVEYIE
;
A
#
# COMPACT_ATOMS: atom_id res chain seq x y z
N MET A 1 10.46 -20.84 0.25
CA MET A 1 10.62 -19.67 -0.67
C MET A 1 10.65 -18.41 0.14
N ILE A 2 11.48 -17.41 -0.21
CA ILE A 2 11.57 -16.13 0.50
C ILE A 2 11.25 -15.03 -0.50
N ILE A 3 10.34 -14.11 -0.14
CA ILE A 3 9.90 -12.99 -0.97
C ILE A 3 10.02 -11.69 -0.17
N LYS A 4 10.52 -10.64 -0.83
CA LYS A 4 10.44 -9.25 -0.35
C LYS A 4 9.04 -8.71 -0.68
N ALA A 5 8.22 -8.50 0.33
CA ALA A 5 6.88 -7.94 0.20
C ALA A 5 6.96 -6.42 0.40
N TYR A 6 7.29 -5.68 -0.66
CA TYR A 6 7.43 -4.22 -0.63
C TYR A 6 6.08 -3.54 -0.45
N CYS A 7 6.09 -2.30 0.00
CA CYS A 7 4.88 -1.51 0.19
C CYS A 7 4.58 -0.60 -1.01
N LYS A 8 3.54 0.21 -0.91
CA LYS A 8 3.14 1.19 -1.93
C LYS A 8 2.81 2.53 -1.32
N ILE A 9 2.84 3.56 -2.13
CA ILE A 9 2.21 4.86 -1.85
C ILE A 9 1.04 5.10 -2.81
N ASN A 10 0.13 6.02 -2.44
CA ASN A 10 -0.91 6.51 -3.34
C ASN A 10 -0.58 7.94 -3.80
N ILE A 11 -0.41 8.13 -5.10
CA ILE A 11 -0.20 9.45 -5.71
C ILE A 11 -1.54 9.96 -6.23
N GLY A 12 -2.06 10.98 -5.59
CA GLY A 12 -3.45 11.40 -5.73
C GLY A 12 -4.41 10.30 -5.27
N LEU A 13 -5.45 10.66 -4.56
CA LEU A 13 -6.52 9.75 -4.20
C LEU A 13 -7.83 10.53 -4.20
N ARG A 14 -8.73 10.20 -5.12
CA ARG A 14 -9.99 10.88 -5.31
C ARG A 14 -11.15 9.94 -5.02
N ILE A 15 -12.10 10.39 -4.24
CA ILE A 15 -13.34 9.64 -3.94
C ILE A 15 -14.45 10.21 -4.79
N VAL A 16 -14.72 9.55 -5.92
CA VAL A 16 -15.58 10.04 -6.99
C VAL A 16 -17.06 9.98 -6.63
N ARG A 17 -17.50 8.85 -6.06
CA ARG A 17 -18.90 8.64 -5.67
C ARG A 17 -19.04 7.48 -4.70
N LYS A 18 -20.16 7.47 -3.97
CA LYS A 18 -20.60 6.29 -3.21
C LYS A 18 -21.33 5.32 -4.16
N ARG A 19 -20.97 4.04 -4.07
CA ARG A 19 -21.54 2.96 -4.88
C ARG A 19 -22.78 2.34 -4.23
N PRO A 20 -23.66 1.69 -5.01
CA PRO A 20 -24.81 0.98 -4.46
C PRO A 20 -24.46 -0.19 -3.52
N ASP A 21 -23.27 -0.79 -3.70
CA ASP A 21 -22.73 -1.87 -2.86
C ASP A 21 -22.18 -1.39 -1.51
N GLY A 22 -22.28 -0.08 -1.22
CA GLY A 22 -21.82 0.54 0.02
C GLY A 22 -20.37 0.99 0.01
N TYR A 23 -19.60 0.59 -0.98
CA TYR A 23 -18.21 1.06 -1.21
C TYR A 23 -18.17 2.41 -1.91
N HIS A 24 -16.96 2.90 -2.18
CA HIS A 24 -16.73 4.13 -2.91
C HIS A 24 -15.99 3.83 -4.21
N GLU A 25 -16.33 4.57 -5.25
CA GLU A 25 -15.56 4.66 -6.48
C GLU A 25 -14.40 5.60 -6.27
N LEU A 26 -13.18 5.15 -6.53
CA LEU A 26 -11.97 5.96 -6.35
C LEU A 26 -11.14 6.04 -7.63
N GLN A 27 -10.22 6.98 -7.65
CA GLN A 27 -9.14 7.12 -8.62
C GLN A 27 -7.85 7.41 -7.88
N THR A 28 -6.79 6.67 -8.17
CA THR A 28 -5.46 6.86 -7.58
C THR A 28 -4.39 6.23 -8.45
N VAL A 29 -3.15 6.68 -8.34
CA VAL A 29 -2.00 5.87 -8.78
C VAL A 29 -1.40 5.19 -7.57
N MET A 30 -1.26 3.87 -7.61
CA MET A 30 -0.44 3.12 -6.67
C MET A 30 0.97 3.00 -7.24
N TYR A 31 1.97 3.37 -6.44
CA TYR A 31 3.37 3.33 -6.82
C TYR A 31 4.17 2.47 -5.85
N PRO A 32 5.00 1.52 -6.31
CA PRO A 32 5.73 0.61 -5.43
C PRO A 32 6.88 1.34 -4.71
N VAL A 33 7.07 1.05 -3.43
CA VAL A 33 8.19 1.51 -2.59
C VAL A 33 9.08 0.30 -2.34
N ARG A 34 10.16 0.17 -3.11
CA ARG A 34 10.88 -1.11 -3.27
C ARG A 34 11.87 -1.42 -2.16
N GLU A 35 12.43 -0.40 -1.51
CA GLU A 35 13.40 -0.58 -0.43
C GLU A 35 12.75 -0.61 0.96
N LEU A 36 11.42 -0.38 1.04
CA LEU A 36 10.62 -0.57 2.24
C LEU A 36 9.73 -1.81 2.09
N TYR A 37 10.17 -2.93 2.64
CA TYR A 37 9.53 -4.24 2.46
C TYR A 37 9.55 -5.09 3.73
N ASP A 38 8.57 -5.96 3.82
CA ASP A 38 8.54 -7.09 4.74
C ASP A 38 9.21 -8.31 4.11
N VAL A 39 9.63 -9.28 4.91
CA VAL A 39 10.18 -10.53 4.40
C VAL A 39 9.22 -11.66 4.74
N VAL A 40 8.68 -12.29 3.70
CA VAL A 40 7.76 -13.43 3.80
C VAL A 40 8.51 -14.69 3.39
N SER A 41 8.60 -15.68 4.29
CA SER A 41 9.10 -17.03 4.00
C SER A 41 7.94 -18.01 4.03
N VAL A 42 7.83 -18.86 3.00
CA VAL A 42 6.83 -19.92 2.92
C VAL A 42 7.51 -21.24 2.66
N GLU A 43 7.21 -22.23 3.50
CA GLU A 43 7.75 -23.59 3.41
C GLU A 43 6.60 -24.61 3.43
N VAL A 44 6.78 -25.73 2.70
CA VAL A 44 5.86 -26.86 2.75
C VAL A 44 6.03 -27.56 4.10
N MET A 45 4.93 -27.92 4.72
CA MET A 45 4.91 -28.77 5.92
C MET A 45 4.06 -30.02 5.70
N GLU A 46 4.32 -31.07 6.47
CA GLU A 46 3.54 -32.29 6.40
C GLU A 46 2.09 -32.11 6.83
N GLY A 47 1.18 -32.80 6.16
CA GLY A 47 -0.25 -32.74 6.45
C GLY A 47 -0.97 -31.56 5.81
N VAL A 48 -2.02 -31.07 6.45
CA VAL A 48 -2.84 -29.92 6.04
C VAL A 48 -2.88 -28.91 7.18
N GLY A 49 -2.82 -27.63 6.86
CA GLY A 49 -2.89 -26.58 7.86
C GLY A 49 -1.98 -25.40 7.51
N VAL A 50 -2.06 -24.37 8.32
CA VAL A 50 -1.24 -23.16 8.19
C VAL A 50 -0.61 -22.88 9.55
N GLU A 51 0.72 -22.87 9.60
CA GLU A 51 1.48 -22.39 10.75
C GLU A 51 1.97 -20.98 10.44
N PHE A 52 1.71 -20.01 11.32
CA PHE A 52 2.13 -18.63 11.15
C PHE A 52 3.05 -18.19 12.29
N VAL A 53 4.18 -17.61 11.92
CA VAL A 53 5.16 -17.04 12.86
C VAL A 53 5.46 -15.60 12.46
N GLY A 54 5.07 -14.64 13.31
CA GLY A 54 5.38 -13.21 13.13
C GLY A 54 6.64 -12.81 13.88
N ARG A 55 7.43 -11.94 13.28
CA ARG A 55 8.61 -11.27 13.86
C ARG A 55 8.59 -9.77 13.49
N GLY A 56 9.44 -8.98 14.12
CA GLY A 56 9.54 -7.54 13.86
C GLY A 56 8.40 -6.75 14.49
N ILE A 57 7.73 -5.89 13.73
CA ILE A 57 6.60 -5.09 14.22
C ILE A 57 5.45 -6.01 14.62
N VAL A 58 5.03 -5.92 15.88
CA VAL A 58 3.92 -6.72 16.39
C VAL A 58 2.60 -6.18 15.84
N VAL A 59 1.85 -7.04 15.15
CA VAL A 59 0.50 -6.75 14.69
C VAL A 59 -0.47 -7.54 15.55
N ASP A 60 -1.22 -6.84 16.41
CA ASP A 60 -2.28 -7.46 17.22
C ASP A 60 -3.50 -7.77 16.33
N CYS A 61 -3.48 -8.96 15.74
CA CYS A 61 -4.52 -9.43 14.84
C CYS A 61 -4.83 -10.91 15.13
N PRO A 62 -6.10 -11.27 15.35
CA PRO A 62 -6.50 -12.68 15.44
C PRO A 62 -6.04 -13.47 14.20
N GLU A 63 -5.61 -14.71 14.39
CA GLU A 63 -5.05 -15.54 13.31
C GLU A 63 -6.00 -15.69 12.11
N ASP A 64 -7.30 -15.84 12.35
CA ASP A 64 -8.33 -15.96 11.32
C ASP A 64 -8.54 -14.68 10.49
N LYS A 65 -8.09 -13.53 11.00
CA LYS A 65 -8.09 -12.23 10.31
C LYS A 65 -6.76 -11.88 9.67
N ASN A 66 -5.69 -12.61 9.98
CA ASN A 66 -4.38 -12.40 9.39
C ASN A 66 -4.44 -12.70 7.88
N LEU A 67 -4.08 -11.71 7.05
CA LEU A 67 -4.18 -11.83 5.60
C LEU A 67 -3.24 -12.90 5.02
N CYS A 68 -2.06 -13.15 5.61
CA CYS A 68 -1.16 -14.23 5.19
C CYS A 68 -1.81 -15.60 5.42
N VAL A 69 -2.44 -15.81 6.59
CA VAL A 69 -3.14 -17.04 6.91
C VAL A 69 -4.34 -17.24 6.00
N ARG A 70 -5.10 -16.18 5.76
CA ARG A 70 -6.25 -16.20 4.82
C ARG A 70 -5.81 -16.51 3.40
N ALA A 71 -4.68 -15.94 2.94
CA ALA A 71 -4.11 -16.23 1.64
C ALA A 71 -3.76 -17.71 1.48
N ALA A 72 -3.09 -18.31 2.47
CA ALA A 72 -2.76 -19.73 2.45
C ALA A 72 -4.01 -20.62 2.46
N ARG A 73 -4.98 -20.32 3.31
CA ARG A 73 -6.27 -21.05 3.37
C ARG A 73 -7.04 -20.96 2.05
N LEU A 74 -7.04 -19.82 1.40
CA LEU A 74 -7.65 -19.63 0.08
C LEU A 74 -6.99 -20.56 -0.97
N MET A 75 -5.66 -20.61 -0.97
CA MET A 75 -4.93 -21.51 -1.88
C MET A 75 -5.18 -22.98 -1.57
N GLN A 76 -5.28 -23.36 -0.31
CA GLN A 76 -5.65 -24.73 0.10
C GLN A 76 -7.06 -25.10 -0.35
N GLU A 77 -8.03 -24.21 -0.18
CA GLU A 77 -9.43 -24.44 -0.56
C GLU A 77 -9.60 -24.59 -2.08
N LEU A 78 -8.96 -23.75 -2.88
CA LEU A 78 -9.18 -23.70 -4.33
C LEU A 78 -8.30 -24.70 -5.09
N TYR A 79 -7.09 -25.00 -4.61
CA TYR A 79 -6.10 -25.81 -5.35
C TYR A 79 -5.72 -27.11 -4.63
N GLY A 80 -6.25 -27.36 -3.43
CA GLY A 80 -5.96 -28.58 -2.68
C GLY A 80 -4.52 -28.73 -2.26
N VAL A 81 -3.76 -27.64 -2.13
CA VAL A 81 -2.35 -27.67 -1.68
C VAL A 81 -2.25 -28.13 -0.23
N GLY A 82 -1.13 -28.74 0.12
CA GLY A 82 -0.84 -29.25 1.46
C GLY A 82 -0.58 -28.16 2.49
N GLY A 83 -0.04 -28.55 3.65
CA GLY A 83 0.30 -27.66 4.75
C GLY A 83 1.44 -26.70 4.40
N VAL A 84 1.37 -25.49 4.93
CA VAL A 84 2.41 -24.48 4.79
C VAL A 84 2.75 -23.81 6.12
N ARG A 85 4.03 -23.53 6.30
CA ARG A 85 4.57 -22.70 7.35
C ARG A 85 4.94 -21.34 6.76
N ILE A 86 4.42 -20.26 7.35
CA ILE A 86 4.66 -18.89 6.95
C ILE A 86 5.43 -18.19 8.07
N GLU A 87 6.57 -17.60 7.74
CA GLU A 87 7.29 -16.69 8.64
C GLU A 87 7.27 -15.30 8.03
N LEU A 88 6.80 -14.30 8.80
CA LEU A 88 6.73 -12.90 8.41
C LEU A 88 7.66 -12.07 9.31
N ASP A 89 8.69 -11.45 8.73
CA ASP A 89 9.49 -10.40 9.39
C ASP A 89 8.93 -9.04 8.99
N LYS A 90 8.11 -8.46 9.88
CA LYS A 90 7.35 -7.22 9.65
C LYS A 90 8.19 -5.98 9.91
N ARG A 91 8.40 -5.16 8.90
CA ARG A 91 9.19 -3.92 8.90
C ARG A 91 8.38 -2.72 8.41
N VAL A 92 7.45 -2.95 7.48
CA VAL A 92 6.52 -1.92 6.99
C VAL A 92 5.52 -1.59 8.10
N PRO A 93 5.37 -0.31 8.48
CA PRO A 93 4.43 0.09 9.51
C PRO A 93 3.00 -0.35 9.21
N PHE A 94 2.33 -0.88 10.24
CA PHE A 94 0.93 -1.31 10.14
C PHE A 94 -0.03 -0.11 10.23
N GLY A 95 -1.18 -0.20 9.52
CA GLY A 95 -2.22 0.85 9.58
C GLY A 95 -1.76 2.20 9.05
N ALA A 96 -0.84 2.20 8.10
CA ALA A 96 -0.15 3.39 7.59
C ALA A 96 -0.62 3.86 6.20
N GLY A 97 -1.59 3.18 5.58
CA GLY A 97 -1.96 3.46 4.17
C GLY A 97 -0.93 2.95 3.15
N LEU A 98 0.07 2.17 3.58
CA LEU A 98 1.18 1.68 2.75
C LEU A 98 0.92 0.30 2.11
N GLY A 99 -0.20 -0.35 2.40
CA GLY A 99 -0.56 -1.63 1.79
C GLY A 99 0.27 -2.84 2.24
N GLY A 100 1.09 -2.75 3.30
CA GLY A 100 2.01 -3.80 3.72
C GLY A 100 1.34 -5.17 3.94
N GLY A 101 0.20 -5.22 4.66
CA GLY A 101 -0.51 -6.49 4.87
C GLY A 101 -1.09 -7.10 3.58
N SER A 102 -1.46 -6.28 2.61
CA SER A 102 -1.89 -6.72 1.27
C SER A 102 -0.70 -7.29 0.48
N SER A 103 0.46 -6.66 0.59
CA SER A 103 1.71 -7.15 0.00
C SER A 103 2.13 -8.50 0.59
N ASP A 104 2.08 -8.63 1.93
CA ASP A 104 2.39 -9.88 2.62
C ASP A 104 1.50 -11.03 2.14
N ALA A 105 0.19 -10.78 2.02
CA ALA A 105 -0.77 -11.78 1.53
C ALA A 105 -0.51 -12.18 0.08
N THR A 106 -0.19 -11.21 -0.79
CA THR A 106 0.18 -11.50 -2.19
C THR A 106 1.44 -12.34 -2.25
N ALA A 107 2.46 -12.01 -1.43
CA ALA A 107 3.69 -12.79 -1.37
C ALA A 107 3.42 -14.25 -0.97
N VAL A 108 2.47 -14.51 -0.07
CA VAL A 108 2.05 -15.88 0.29
C VAL A 108 1.40 -16.59 -0.90
N ILE A 109 0.46 -15.93 -1.63
CA ILE A 109 -0.17 -16.52 -2.84
C ILE A 109 0.89 -16.89 -3.88
N VAL A 110 1.80 -15.94 -4.19
CA VAL A 110 2.88 -16.15 -5.16
C VAL A 110 3.82 -17.27 -4.71
N ALA A 111 4.22 -17.27 -3.44
CA ALA A 111 5.07 -18.33 -2.90
C ALA A 111 4.42 -19.72 -3.01
N ILE A 112 3.13 -19.85 -2.68
CA ILE A 112 2.41 -21.12 -2.78
C ILE A 112 2.28 -21.58 -4.24
N ASN A 113 1.99 -20.66 -5.17
CA ASN A 113 1.98 -20.97 -6.60
C ASN A 113 3.29 -21.61 -7.06
N GLU A 114 4.43 -21.06 -6.64
CA GLU A 114 5.76 -21.53 -7.02
C GLU A 114 6.14 -22.85 -6.33
N ILE A 115 6.01 -22.94 -5.00
CA ILE A 115 6.47 -24.12 -4.24
C ILE A 115 5.65 -25.37 -4.55
N TYR A 116 4.37 -25.20 -4.92
CA TYR A 116 3.49 -26.30 -5.35
C TYR A 116 3.43 -26.47 -6.87
N SER A 117 4.18 -25.64 -7.63
CA SER A 117 4.23 -25.67 -9.10
C SER A 117 2.86 -25.64 -9.76
N LEU A 118 1.96 -24.76 -9.29
CA LEU A 118 0.59 -24.66 -9.79
C LEU A 118 0.52 -24.05 -11.19
N GLY A 119 1.52 -23.25 -11.59
CA GLY A 119 1.60 -22.63 -12.91
C GLY A 119 0.49 -21.61 -13.20
N LEU A 120 -0.02 -20.93 -12.15
CA LEU A 120 -1.08 -19.93 -12.31
C LEU A 120 -0.55 -18.69 -13.00
N GLU A 121 -1.30 -18.22 -13.96
CA GLU A 121 -1.03 -16.96 -14.69
C GLU A 121 -1.16 -15.74 -13.77
N ARG A 122 -0.44 -14.65 -14.11
CA ARG A 122 -0.47 -13.39 -13.34
C ARG A 122 -1.89 -12.84 -13.12
N SER A 123 -2.75 -12.93 -14.12
CA SER A 123 -4.17 -12.52 -14.02
C SER A 123 -4.94 -13.32 -12.98
N THR A 124 -4.73 -14.64 -12.94
CA THR A 124 -5.36 -15.52 -11.93
C THR A 124 -4.85 -15.20 -10.52
N LEU A 125 -3.55 -14.94 -10.37
CA LEU A 125 -2.98 -14.53 -9.07
C LEU A 125 -3.58 -13.19 -8.61
N ALA A 126 -3.80 -12.24 -9.53
CA ALA A 126 -4.45 -10.97 -9.22
C ALA A 126 -5.92 -11.14 -8.80
N GLU A 127 -6.67 -12.04 -9.47
CA GLU A 127 -8.05 -12.38 -9.08
C GLU A 127 -8.11 -13.00 -7.68
N LEU A 128 -7.20 -13.92 -7.35
CA LEU A 128 -7.08 -14.51 -6.01
C LEU A 128 -6.73 -13.45 -4.97
N ALA A 129 -5.80 -12.58 -5.27
CA ALA A 129 -5.43 -11.47 -4.41
C ALA A 129 -6.62 -10.53 -4.15
N ALA A 130 -7.44 -10.22 -5.16
CA ALA A 130 -8.63 -9.38 -5.03
C ALA A 130 -9.69 -9.95 -4.07
N MET A 131 -9.71 -11.26 -3.84
CA MET A 131 -10.59 -11.90 -2.85
C MET A 131 -10.19 -11.57 -1.40
N LEU A 132 -8.96 -11.13 -1.17
CA LEU A 132 -8.43 -10.78 0.15
C LEU A 132 -8.56 -9.29 0.47
N GLY A 133 -8.43 -8.43 -0.55
CA GLY A 133 -8.53 -6.98 -0.39
C GLY A 133 -8.43 -6.24 -1.70
N SER A 134 -8.85 -4.97 -1.72
CA SER A 134 -8.88 -4.15 -2.95
C SER A 134 -7.46 -3.77 -3.44
N ASP A 135 -6.53 -3.51 -2.53
CA ASP A 135 -5.15 -3.13 -2.88
C ASP A 135 -4.25 -4.34 -3.18
N THR A 136 -4.70 -5.56 -2.81
CA THR A 136 -3.87 -6.77 -2.87
C THR A 136 -3.42 -7.14 -4.30
N PRO A 137 -4.27 -6.98 -5.36
CA PRO A 137 -3.85 -7.27 -6.74
C PRO A 137 -2.68 -6.42 -7.23
N PHE A 138 -2.50 -5.21 -6.70
CA PHE A 138 -1.41 -4.31 -7.07
C PHE A 138 -0.04 -5.01 -6.97
N PHE A 139 0.18 -5.76 -5.90
CA PHE A 139 1.45 -6.42 -5.61
C PHE A 139 1.74 -7.64 -6.49
N VAL A 140 0.78 -8.07 -7.32
CA VAL A 140 0.99 -9.06 -8.37
C VAL A 140 1.62 -8.44 -9.62
N TYR A 141 1.27 -7.17 -9.92
CA TYR A 141 1.72 -6.50 -11.15
C TYR A 141 3.16 -5.98 -11.07
N ASP A 142 3.65 -5.68 -9.87
CA ASP A 142 5.03 -5.25 -9.61
C ASP A 142 5.44 -3.97 -10.36
N ASP A 143 4.49 -3.08 -10.63
CA ASP A 143 4.72 -1.82 -11.33
C ASP A 143 3.66 -0.78 -10.94
N ALA A 144 3.90 0.50 -11.25
CA ALA A 144 2.95 1.56 -11.00
C ALA A 144 1.64 1.33 -11.77
N GLN A 145 0.50 1.50 -11.10
CA GLN A 145 -0.83 1.25 -11.65
C GLN A 145 -1.75 2.44 -11.41
N TYR A 146 -2.50 2.84 -12.43
CA TYR A 146 -3.68 3.68 -12.26
C TYR A 146 -4.85 2.80 -11.85
N CYS A 147 -5.44 3.09 -10.68
CA CYS A 147 -6.44 2.26 -10.04
C CYS A 147 -7.77 2.98 -9.98
N THR A 148 -8.84 2.25 -10.34
CA THR A 148 -10.24 2.70 -10.28
C THR A 148 -11.12 1.64 -9.58
N GLY A 149 -12.45 1.83 -9.59
CA GLY A 149 -13.33 0.97 -8.82
C GLY A 149 -13.15 1.23 -7.33
N ARG A 150 -12.93 0.18 -6.54
CA ARG A 150 -12.55 0.27 -5.11
C ARG A 150 -11.02 0.30 -4.94
N GLY A 151 -10.24 0.33 -6.07
CA GLY A 151 -8.82 0.16 -6.17
C GLY A 151 -8.39 -1.11 -6.92
N GLU A 152 -9.34 -2.00 -7.25
CA GLU A 152 -9.09 -3.31 -7.85
C GLU A 152 -9.01 -3.31 -9.37
N ILE A 153 -9.50 -2.27 -10.05
CA ILE A 153 -9.39 -2.13 -11.49
C ILE A 153 -8.10 -1.37 -11.79
N MET A 154 -7.14 -2.05 -12.38
CA MET A 154 -5.77 -1.56 -12.55
C MET A 154 -5.38 -1.47 -14.01
N GLU A 155 -4.80 -0.35 -14.40
CA GLU A 155 -4.24 -0.08 -15.72
C GLU A 155 -2.81 0.44 -15.55
N PRO A 156 -1.87 0.07 -16.44
CA PRO A 156 -0.52 0.67 -16.43
C PRO A 156 -0.57 2.19 -16.47
N THR A 157 0.35 2.86 -15.80
CA THR A 157 0.47 4.32 -15.80
C THR A 157 1.84 4.75 -16.30
N GLU A 158 1.88 5.99 -16.84
CA GLU A 158 3.12 6.63 -17.32
C GLU A 158 3.83 7.43 -16.21
N VAL A 159 3.38 7.31 -14.95
CA VAL A 159 4.03 8.01 -13.83
C VAL A 159 5.42 7.44 -13.62
N ASP A 160 6.40 8.29 -13.81
CA ASP A 160 7.83 7.99 -13.64
C ASP A 160 8.42 8.89 -12.55
N LEU A 161 8.99 8.27 -11.53
CA LEU A 161 9.65 8.94 -10.41
C LEU A 161 11.18 8.71 -10.42
N HIS A 162 11.74 8.11 -11.46
CA HIS A 162 13.18 7.87 -11.56
C HIS A 162 13.99 9.15 -11.32
N GLY A 163 15.06 9.03 -10.57
CA GLY A 163 15.93 10.14 -10.24
C GLY A 163 15.46 10.99 -9.06
N LEU A 164 14.33 10.67 -8.45
CA LEU A 164 13.85 11.34 -7.26
C LEU A 164 14.20 10.56 -5.99
N TRP A 165 14.28 11.28 -4.89
CA TRP A 165 14.30 10.71 -3.55
C TRP A 165 12.89 10.65 -3.00
N LEU A 166 12.52 9.49 -2.47
CA LEU A 166 11.27 9.28 -1.75
C LEU A 166 11.58 9.25 -0.25
N VAL A 167 10.81 10.01 0.51
CA VAL A 167 10.78 9.93 1.97
C VAL A 167 9.39 9.51 2.40
N VAL A 168 9.30 8.49 3.23
CA VAL A 168 8.05 8.08 3.89
C VAL A 168 8.21 8.31 5.38
N VAL A 169 7.29 9.06 5.98
CA VAL A 169 7.23 9.32 7.41
C VAL A 169 5.88 8.89 7.97
N LYS A 170 5.87 8.37 9.20
CA LYS A 170 4.65 7.98 9.89
C LYS A 170 4.77 8.29 11.38
N PRO A 171 3.78 9.00 11.98
CA PRO A 171 3.71 9.17 13.43
C PRO A 171 3.32 7.85 14.10
N ASP A 172 3.48 7.75 15.41
CA ASP A 172 3.06 6.56 16.15
C ASP A 172 1.54 6.33 16.05
N GLU A 173 0.75 7.40 15.96
CA GLU A 173 -0.70 7.30 15.78
C GLU A 173 -1.09 6.66 14.44
N GLY A 174 -2.22 5.95 14.43
CA GLY A 174 -2.81 5.33 13.26
C GLY A 174 -4.16 5.95 12.91
N VAL A 175 -4.54 5.87 11.64
CA VAL A 175 -5.87 6.25 11.14
C VAL A 175 -6.58 5.01 10.63
N SER A 176 -7.81 4.77 11.10
CA SER A 176 -8.60 3.67 10.55
C SER A 176 -9.18 4.06 9.18
N THR A 177 -9.28 3.06 8.27
CA THR A 177 -9.95 3.26 6.98
C THR A 177 -11.38 3.76 7.13
N ALA A 178 -12.11 3.28 8.15
CA ALA A 178 -13.47 3.73 8.43
C ALA A 178 -13.53 5.21 8.79
N GLU A 179 -12.58 5.69 9.59
CA GLU A 179 -12.43 7.10 9.94
C GLU A 179 -12.14 7.94 8.70
N ALA A 180 -11.18 7.52 7.86
CA ALA A 180 -10.84 8.21 6.63
C ALA A 180 -12.06 8.39 5.71
N TYR A 181 -12.86 7.35 5.52
CA TYR A 181 -14.09 7.45 4.70
C TYR A 181 -15.22 8.25 5.36
N SER A 182 -15.27 8.36 6.69
CA SER A 182 -16.37 9.03 7.40
C SER A 182 -16.45 10.53 7.15
N GLY A 183 -15.31 11.18 6.90
CA GLY A 183 -15.21 12.63 6.69
C GLY A 183 -15.21 13.05 5.22
N VAL A 184 -15.15 12.11 4.27
CA VAL A 184 -15.07 12.42 2.84
C VAL A 184 -16.43 12.76 2.26
N LYS A 185 -16.45 13.79 1.43
CA LYS A 185 -17.59 14.15 0.57
C LYS A 185 -17.25 13.76 -0.87
N PRO A 186 -17.77 12.63 -1.38
CA PRO A 186 -17.49 12.22 -2.75
C PRO A 186 -17.84 13.31 -3.76
N CYS A 187 -16.95 13.54 -4.71
CA CYS A 187 -17.17 14.54 -5.77
C CYS A 187 -16.60 14.00 -7.09
N VAL A 188 -17.38 14.14 -8.16
CA VAL A 188 -16.87 13.84 -9.51
C VAL A 188 -15.87 14.95 -9.87
N PRO A 189 -14.59 14.60 -10.12
CA PRO A 189 -13.57 15.58 -10.46
C PRO A 189 -13.89 16.29 -11.78
N SER A 190 -13.50 17.55 -11.90
CA SER A 190 -13.60 18.35 -13.14
C SER A 190 -12.47 18.06 -14.12
N ASP A 191 -11.38 17.47 -13.62
CA ASP A 191 -10.14 17.18 -14.36
C ASP A 191 -9.77 15.69 -14.26
N ASP A 192 -9.01 15.21 -15.24
CA ASP A 192 -8.49 13.84 -15.23
C ASP A 192 -7.18 13.77 -14.42
N LEU A 193 -7.13 12.89 -13.42
CA LEU A 193 -5.92 12.68 -12.61
C LEU A 193 -4.71 12.29 -13.48
N ARG A 194 -4.93 11.50 -14.55
CA ARG A 194 -3.85 11.11 -15.47
C ARG A 194 -3.27 12.27 -16.23
N GLU A 195 -4.10 13.26 -16.62
CA GLU A 195 -3.64 14.47 -17.28
C GLU A 195 -2.78 15.31 -16.32
N LEU A 196 -3.23 15.51 -15.08
CA LEU A 196 -2.46 16.22 -14.07
C LEU A 196 -1.10 15.55 -13.78
N LEU A 197 -1.07 14.22 -13.74
CA LEU A 197 0.17 13.48 -13.49
C LEU A 197 1.17 13.60 -14.65
N ARG A 198 0.72 13.76 -15.89
CA ARG A 198 1.58 13.98 -17.07
C ARG A 198 2.30 15.34 -17.07
N GLU A 199 1.78 16.33 -16.35
CA GLU A 199 2.43 17.63 -16.25
C GLU A 199 3.76 17.60 -15.47
N GLY A 200 4.05 16.48 -14.81
CA GLY A 200 5.29 16.26 -14.06
C GLY A 200 5.21 16.69 -12.59
N VAL A 201 6.10 16.12 -11.78
CA VAL A 201 6.09 16.21 -10.32
C VAL A 201 6.11 17.66 -9.78
N ASP A 202 6.74 18.57 -10.50
CA ASP A 202 6.82 20.00 -10.10
C ASP A 202 5.46 20.72 -10.09
N SER A 203 4.48 20.19 -10.81
CA SER A 203 3.13 20.76 -10.92
C SER A 203 2.11 20.08 -9.98
N TRP A 204 2.48 18.98 -9.32
CA TRP A 204 1.52 18.16 -8.57
C TRP A 204 1.06 18.79 -7.25
N GLN A 205 1.94 19.59 -6.60
CA GLN A 205 1.59 20.16 -5.31
C GLN A 205 0.40 21.12 -5.43
N GLY A 206 -0.71 20.75 -4.79
CA GLY A 206 -1.97 21.51 -4.83
C GLY A 206 -2.97 21.05 -5.90
N SER A 207 -2.54 20.35 -6.97
CA SER A 207 -3.42 19.80 -8.02
C SER A 207 -3.67 18.30 -7.88
N VAL A 208 -2.65 17.53 -7.52
CA VAL A 208 -2.75 16.10 -7.24
C VAL A 208 -2.95 15.91 -5.73
N THR A 209 -4.18 15.71 -5.30
CA THR A 209 -4.57 15.71 -3.88
C THR A 209 -5.06 14.34 -3.42
N ASN A 210 -5.01 14.10 -2.12
CA ASN A 210 -5.66 12.98 -1.46
C ASN A 210 -6.91 13.49 -0.72
N ASP A 211 -8.09 13.06 -1.13
CA ASP A 211 -9.38 13.54 -0.60
C ASP A 211 -9.57 13.25 0.89
N PHE A 212 -8.83 12.30 1.46
CA PHE A 212 -8.85 12.06 2.91
C PHE A 212 -8.12 13.15 3.70
N GLU A 213 -7.17 13.86 3.11
CA GLU A 213 -6.36 14.87 3.82
C GLU A 213 -7.21 15.96 4.44
N GLY A 214 -8.27 16.40 3.79
CA GLY A 214 -9.06 17.56 4.23
C GLY A 214 -9.57 17.44 5.67
N HIS A 215 -9.97 16.25 6.10
CA HIS A 215 -10.46 16.04 7.46
C HIS A 215 -9.44 15.31 8.35
N ILE A 216 -8.63 14.41 7.80
CA ILE A 216 -7.62 13.69 8.58
C ILE A 216 -6.55 14.65 9.12
N LEU A 217 -6.02 15.53 8.29
CA LEU A 217 -5.01 16.50 8.75
C LEU A 217 -5.59 17.51 9.78
N ALA A 218 -6.88 17.78 9.73
CA ALA A 218 -7.53 18.61 10.73
C ALA A 218 -7.76 17.88 12.06
N ALA A 219 -8.02 16.56 12.02
CA ALA A 219 -8.25 15.73 13.20
C ALA A 219 -6.94 15.24 13.84
N HIS A 220 -5.87 15.10 13.06
CA HIS A 220 -4.57 14.54 13.44
C HIS A 220 -3.44 15.54 13.16
N PRO A 221 -3.19 16.52 14.05
CA PRO A 221 -2.17 17.56 13.84
C PRO A 221 -0.77 17.03 13.58
N GLN A 222 -0.36 15.90 14.19
CA GLN A 222 0.95 15.30 13.96
C GLN A 222 1.16 14.90 12.48
N ILE A 223 0.12 14.36 11.81
CA ILE A 223 0.19 14.01 10.38
C ILE A 223 0.35 15.27 9.54
N ALA A 224 -0.40 16.34 9.87
CA ALA A 224 -0.30 17.64 9.20
C ALA A 224 1.09 18.26 9.36
N GLU A 225 1.66 18.20 10.57
CA GLU A 225 3.02 18.69 10.88
C GLU A 225 4.09 17.94 10.08
N LEU A 226 3.98 16.61 9.96
CA LEU A 226 4.90 15.81 9.14
C LEU A 226 4.84 16.20 7.67
N LYS A 227 3.64 16.38 7.10
CA LYS A 227 3.48 16.85 5.72
C LYS A 227 4.08 18.24 5.53
N ALA A 228 3.81 19.16 6.45
CA ALA A 228 4.36 20.50 6.41
C ALA A 228 5.89 20.50 6.52
N ALA A 229 6.46 19.62 7.36
CA ALA A 229 7.91 19.45 7.51
C ALA A 229 8.56 18.97 6.21
N LEU A 230 7.97 18.02 5.49
CA LEU A 230 8.49 17.58 4.19
C LEU A 230 8.53 18.73 3.18
N LEU A 231 7.45 19.51 3.09
CA LEU A 231 7.37 20.66 2.18
C LEU A 231 8.34 21.78 2.58
N ALA A 232 8.49 22.05 3.87
CA ALA A 232 9.43 23.06 4.38
C ALA A 232 10.91 22.69 4.16
N ASN A 233 11.19 21.43 3.84
CA ASN A 233 12.52 20.92 3.50
C ASN A 233 12.65 20.56 2.00
N ASP A 234 12.01 21.33 1.14
CA ASP A 234 12.13 21.29 -0.31
C ASP A 234 11.55 20.03 -0.99
N ALA A 235 10.58 19.34 -0.36
CA ALA A 235 9.79 18.37 -1.11
C ALA A 235 9.06 19.07 -2.26
N VAL A 236 9.24 18.59 -3.49
CA VAL A 236 8.53 19.11 -4.66
C VAL A 236 7.06 18.67 -4.65
N TYR A 237 6.77 17.57 -3.97
CA TYR A 237 5.44 17.07 -3.72
C TYR A 237 5.40 16.32 -2.39
N ALA A 238 4.35 16.53 -1.58
CA ALA A 238 4.09 15.76 -0.38
C ALA A 238 2.59 15.49 -0.21
N SER A 239 2.26 14.24 0.12
CA SER A 239 0.89 13.80 0.31
C SER A 239 0.79 12.65 1.31
N MET A 240 -0.40 12.47 1.89
CA MET A 240 -0.72 11.30 2.69
C MET A 240 -0.92 10.09 1.79
N SER A 241 -0.42 8.91 2.16
CA SER A 241 -0.65 7.67 1.43
C SER A 241 -1.94 7.00 1.89
N GLY A 242 -2.83 6.69 0.94
CA GLY A 242 -4.08 6.01 1.24
C GLY A 242 -4.90 6.75 2.31
N SER A 243 -5.42 6.01 3.28
CA SER A 243 -6.14 6.56 4.44
C SER A 243 -5.24 7.16 5.53
N GLY A 244 -3.92 7.10 5.34
CA GLY A 244 -2.95 7.50 6.35
C GLY A 244 -2.65 6.35 7.33
N SER A 245 -1.84 6.59 8.34
CA SER A 245 -1.26 7.88 8.79
C SER A 245 0.07 8.25 8.12
N ALA A 246 0.64 7.40 7.23
CA ALA A 246 1.89 7.74 6.56
C ALA A 246 1.72 8.89 5.58
N VAL A 247 2.72 9.77 5.58
CA VAL A 247 2.91 10.84 4.61
C VAL A 247 4.19 10.58 3.86
N PHE A 248 4.21 10.90 2.58
CA PHE A 248 5.42 10.81 1.78
C PHE A 248 5.75 12.15 1.10
N GLY A 249 7.03 12.33 0.80
CA GLY A 249 7.53 13.46 0.04
C GLY A 249 8.49 13.03 -1.05
N LEU A 250 8.45 13.72 -2.19
CA LEU A 250 9.34 13.54 -3.32
C LEU A 250 10.33 14.69 -3.39
N PHE A 251 11.62 14.38 -3.59
CA PHE A 251 12.70 15.35 -3.57
C PHE A 251 13.62 15.18 -4.76
N LYS A 252 14.16 16.27 -5.31
CA LYS A 252 15.17 16.25 -6.41
C LYS A 252 16.58 15.92 -5.93
N SER A 253 16.84 16.14 -4.64
CA SER A 253 18.12 15.84 -4.01
C SER A 253 17.87 15.11 -2.69
N ARG A 254 18.87 14.38 -2.21
CA ARG A 254 18.77 13.68 -0.92
C ARG A 254 18.49 14.68 0.20
N PRO A 255 17.30 14.57 0.88
CA PRO A 255 16.98 15.50 1.94
C PRO A 255 17.72 15.15 3.24
N GLU A 256 18.03 16.17 4.04
CA GLU A 256 18.55 16.04 5.42
C GLU A 256 17.44 16.34 6.41
N LEU A 257 16.60 15.36 6.70
CA LEU A 257 15.45 15.50 7.58
C LEU A 257 15.78 14.95 8.99
N ARG A 258 15.24 15.62 10.00
CA ARG A 258 15.31 15.16 11.38
C ARG A 258 13.91 15.18 11.98
N PHE A 259 13.49 14.03 12.48
CA PHE A 259 12.26 13.84 13.21
C PHE A 259 12.57 13.32 14.62
N SER A 260 11.59 13.33 15.51
CA SER A 260 11.67 12.70 16.82
C SER A 260 11.72 11.17 16.68
N ASP A 261 12.23 10.50 17.71
CA ASP A 261 12.45 9.04 17.70
C ASP A 261 11.15 8.21 17.59
N ASP A 262 10.00 8.81 17.86
CA ASP A 262 8.67 8.21 17.72
C ASP A 262 8.10 8.29 16.30
N VAL A 263 8.79 8.97 15.38
CA VAL A 263 8.41 9.02 13.97
C VAL A 263 9.17 7.97 13.19
N PHE A 264 8.42 7.07 12.52
CA PHE A 264 9.03 6.20 11.53
C PHE A 264 9.50 7.01 10.32
N VAL A 265 10.71 6.76 9.86
CA VAL A 265 11.31 7.43 8.69
C VAL A 265 11.95 6.39 7.77
N HIS A 266 11.59 6.45 6.51
CA HIS A 266 12.26 5.70 5.44
C HIS A 266 12.66 6.66 4.32
N VAL A 267 13.85 6.47 3.78
CA VAL A 267 14.39 7.28 2.67
C VAL A 267 14.99 6.36 1.63
N GLU A 268 14.52 6.48 0.39
CA GLU A 268 15.09 5.73 -0.75
C GLU A 268 15.30 6.63 -1.97
N TYR A 269 16.24 6.24 -2.82
CA TYR A 269 16.42 6.79 -4.16
C TYR A 269 15.70 5.88 -5.16
N ILE A 270 14.88 6.46 -6.02
CA ILE A 270 14.11 5.71 -7.01
C ILE A 270 14.99 5.55 -8.26
N GLU A 271 15.46 4.31 -8.50
CA GLU A 271 16.31 3.91 -9.64
C GLU A 271 15.50 3.55 -10.87
#